data_ff09ee4e0368387b98812933252a0be2
#
_entry.id   ff09ee4e0368387b98812933252a0be2
#
_cell.length_a   1.000
_cell.length_b   1.000
_cell.length_c   1.000
_cell.angle_alpha   90.00
_cell.angle_beta   90.00
_cell.angle_gamma   90.00
#
_symmetry.space_group_name_H-M   'P 1'
#
loop_
_entity.id
_entity.type
_entity.pdbx_description
1 polymer ?
#
loop_
_entity_poly.entity_id
_entity_poly.type
_entity_poly.pdbx_seq_one_letter_code
_entity_poly.pdbx_strand_id
1 'polypeptide(L)'
;MILDNIFQIAYITRDIDKAMATFREQADLRTEYYHEAQMEVRRPTGPVEMHVKLAFMWVGDFQYELIQPISGLEDIYGAYMPKDDSLAFHHTCVRVDDWDLFRRDVEKQPYPIAFEGGNGPNYFLYLDARKTLGHFLEYAYLPDEIWKMSGGR
;
A
#
# COMPACT_ATOMS: atom_id res chain seq x y z
N MET A 1 13.54 13.38 -2.30
CA MET A 1 12.86 13.18 -3.61
C MET A 1 11.64 12.31 -3.41
N ILE A 2 10.62 12.46 -4.26
CA ILE A 2 9.33 11.75 -4.09
C ILE A 2 9.44 10.23 -4.34
N LEU A 3 10.38 9.78 -5.15
CA LEU A 3 10.49 8.38 -5.58
C LEU A 3 11.72 7.63 -5.05
N ASP A 4 12.34 8.14 -3.99
CA ASP A 4 13.45 7.44 -3.34
C ASP A 4 12.93 6.30 -2.44
N ASN A 5 13.72 5.23 -2.31
CA ASN A 5 13.42 4.09 -1.41
C ASN A 5 12.11 3.34 -1.73
N ILE A 6 11.77 3.19 -3.01
CA ILE A 6 10.66 2.32 -3.41
C ILE A 6 11.03 0.87 -3.04
N PHE A 7 10.19 0.23 -2.25
CA PHE A 7 10.42 -1.15 -1.82
C PHE A 7 9.25 -2.09 -2.16
N GLN A 8 8.09 -1.54 -2.56
CA GLN A 8 6.87 -2.32 -2.72
C GLN A 8 6.09 -1.93 -3.98
N ILE A 9 5.47 -2.93 -4.60
CA ILE A 9 4.42 -2.79 -5.63
C ILE A 9 3.13 -3.44 -5.10
N ALA A 10 2.00 -2.76 -5.30
CA ALA A 10 0.70 -3.25 -4.86
C ALA A 10 -0.26 -3.50 -6.02
N TYR A 11 -1.07 -4.53 -5.87
CA TYR A 11 -2.10 -4.95 -6.80
C TYR A 11 -3.44 -5.14 -6.11
N ILE A 12 -4.52 -4.77 -6.80
CA ILE A 12 -5.89 -5.13 -6.42
C ILE A 12 -6.23 -6.51 -6.96
N THR A 13 -6.88 -7.31 -6.14
CA THR A 13 -7.39 -8.63 -6.52
C THR A 13 -8.83 -8.83 -6.02
N ARG A 14 -9.58 -9.67 -6.73
CA ARG A 14 -10.91 -10.14 -6.29
C ARG A 14 -10.83 -11.28 -5.27
N ASP A 15 -9.73 -12.02 -5.30
CA ASP A 15 -9.53 -13.21 -4.48
C ASP A 15 -8.07 -13.31 -4.07
N ILE A 16 -7.79 -12.90 -2.84
CA ILE A 16 -6.44 -12.82 -2.30
C ILE A 16 -5.79 -14.20 -2.17
N ASP A 17 -6.58 -15.24 -1.91
CA ASP A 17 -6.05 -16.60 -1.74
C ASP A 17 -5.60 -17.19 -3.09
N LYS A 18 -6.39 -16.97 -4.15
CA LYS A 18 -5.97 -17.34 -5.51
C LYS A 18 -4.75 -16.57 -5.97
N ALA A 19 -4.71 -15.27 -5.72
CA ALA A 19 -3.56 -14.44 -6.07
C ALA A 19 -2.30 -14.91 -5.35
N MET A 20 -2.37 -15.20 -4.05
CA MET A 20 -1.25 -15.74 -3.28
C MET A 20 -0.79 -17.11 -3.79
N ALA A 21 -1.73 -17.99 -4.15
CA ALA A 21 -1.38 -19.28 -4.75
C ALA A 21 -0.56 -19.10 -6.04
N THR A 22 -0.94 -18.16 -6.89
CA THR A 22 -0.19 -17.82 -8.11
C THR A 22 1.24 -17.37 -7.81
N PHE A 23 1.43 -16.51 -6.82
CA PHE A 23 2.78 -16.08 -6.43
C PHE A 23 3.63 -17.22 -5.86
N ARG A 24 3.05 -18.10 -5.05
CA ARG A 24 3.76 -19.28 -4.52
C ARG A 24 4.23 -20.25 -5.60
N GLU A 25 3.48 -20.36 -6.70
CA GLU A 25 3.85 -21.21 -7.84
C GLU A 25 4.96 -20.58 -8.71
N GLN A 26 5.03 -19.25 -8.76
CA GLN A 26 5.90 -18.53 -9.70
C GLN A 26 7.15 -17.94 -9.08
N ALA A 27 7.20 -17.78 -7.76
CA ALA A 27 8.29 -17.10 -7.07
C ALA A 27 8.74 -17.85 -5.81
N ASP A 28 10.01 -17.71 -5.50
CA ASP A 28 10.58 -18.15 -4.22
C ASP A 28 10.31 -17.05 -3.18
N LEU A 29 9.26 -17.26 -2.38
CA LEU A 29 8.82 -16.30 -1.38
C LEU A 29 9.71 -16.35 -0.14
N ARG A 30 10.40 -15.27 0.16
CA ARG A 30 11.25 -15.17 1.34
C ARG A 30 10.45 -15.08 2.64
N THR A 31 9.36 -14.29 2.62
CA THR A 31 8.36 -14.20 3.70
C THR A 31 6.99 -13.94 3.11
N GLU A 32 5.95 -14.36 3.80
CA GLU A 32 4.57 -14.03 3.48
C GLU A 32 3.75 -13.85 4.76
N TYR A 33 2.80 -12.91 4.76
CA TYR A 33 1.85 -12.76 5.84
C TYR A 33 0.56 -12.09 5.37
N TYR A 34 -0.53 -12.34 6.09
CA TYR A 34 -1.85 -11.78 5.85
C TYR A 34 -2.22 -10.79 6.94
N HIS A 35 -2.96 -9.77 6.57
CA HIS A 35 -3.53 -8.82 7.50
C HIS A 35 -4.91 -8.38 7.02
N GLU A 36 -5.90 -8.37 7.91
CA GLU A 36 -7.20 -7.78 7.64
C GLU A 36 -7.28 -6.45 8.38
N ALA A 37 -7.38 -5.35 7.63
CA ALA A 37 -7.45 -4.00 8.15
C ALA A 37 -8.88 -3.48 8.08
N GLN A 38 -9.49 -3.25 9.23
CA GLN A 38 -10.73 -2.52 9.37
C GLN A 38 -10.45 -1.32 10.27
N MET A 39 -10.39 -0.12 9.70
CA MET A 39 -9.93 1.06 10.41
C MET A 39 -10.47 2.34 9.80
N GLU A 40 -10.52 3.38 10.62
CA GLU A 40 -10.73 4.75 10.15
C GLU A 40 -9.45 5.30 9.51
N VAL A 41 -9.60 5.89 8.35
CA VAL A 41 -8.56 6.67 7.65
C VAL A 41 -9.05 8.09 7.42
N ARG A 42 -8.15 9.01 7.12
CA ARG A 42 -8.47 10.41 6.90
C ARG A 42 -8.29 10.78 5.44
N ARG A 43 -9.34 11.31 4.85
CA ARG A 43 -9.30 12.01 3.56
C ARG A 43 -9.27 13.53 3.79
N PRO A 44 -8.89 14.33 2.78
CA PRO A 44 -9.06 15.80 2.86
C PRO A 44 -10.52 16.23 3.17
N THR A 45 -11.50 15.40 2.80
CA THR A 45 -12.93 15.63 3.04
C THR A 45 -13.45 15.12 4.39
N GLY A 46 -12.61 14.46 5.19
CA GLY A 46 -12.95 13.94 6.52
C GLY A 46 -12.65 12.45 6.70
N PRO A 47 -13.00 11.89 7.86
CA PRO A 47 -12.76 10.48 8.17
C PRO A 47 -13.64 9.54 7.34
N VAL A 48 -13.09 8.37 7.00
CA VAL A 48 -13.77 7.29 6.27
C VAL A 48 -13.35 5.95 6.86
N GLU A 49 -14.29 5.04 7.06
CA GLU A 49 -14.00 3.65 7.40
C GLU A 49 -13.49 2.89 6.17
N MET A 50 -12.42 2.14 6.34
CA MET A 50 -11.82 1.28 5.34
C MET A 50 -11.79 -0.16 5.83
N HIS A 51 -12.19 -1.10 4.98
CA HIS A 51 -12.07 -2.53 5.24
C HIS A 51 -11.42 -3.21 4.02
N VAL A 52 -10.24 -3.77 4.21
CA VAL A 52 -9.46 -4.48 3.18
C VAL A 52 -8.82 -5.73 3.76
N LYS A 53 -8.65 -6.75 2.93
CA LYS A 53 -7.73 -7.86 3.20
C LYS A 53 -6.43 -7.61 2.47
N LEU A 54 -5.33 -7.81 3.16
CA LEU A 54 -3.97 -7.58 2.66
C LEU A 54 -3.17 -8.88 2.73
N ALA A 55 -2.31 -9.08 1.74
CA ALA A 55 -1.26 -10.07 1.79
C ALA A 55 0.05 -9.44 1.33
N PHE A 56 1.11 -9.73 2.04
CA PHE A 56 2.45 -9.22 1.76
C PHE A 56 3.40 -10.38 1.56
N MET A 57 4.27 -10.25 0.55
CA MET A 57 5.29 -11.24 0.27
C MET A 57 6.57 -10.59 -0.25
N TRP A 58 7.71 -11.12 0.18
CA TRP A 58 9.01 -10.68 -0.31
C TRP A 58 9.56 -11.67 -1.33
N VAL A 59 9.89 -11.14 -2.50
CA VAL A 59 10.62 -11.83 -3.56
C VAL A 59 11.97 -11.15 -3.70
N GLY A 60 13.03 -11.79 -3.19
CA GLY A 60 14.31 -11.11 -3.04
C GLY A 60 14.22 -9.91 -2.09
N ASP A 61 14.63 -8.74 -2.56
CA ASP A 61 14.61 -7.48 -1.80
C ASP A 61 13.43 -6.57 -2.15
N PHE A 62 12.43 -7.11 -2.84
CA PHE A 62 11.25 -6.39 -3.25
C PHE A 62 9.98 -6.99 -2.63
N GLN A 63 9.09 -6.14 -2.12
CA GLN A 63 7.82 -6.58 -1.55
C GLN A 63 6.67 -6.42 -2.54
N TYR A 64 5.85 -7.45 -2.64
CA TYR A 64 4.53 -7.38 -3.29
C TYR A 64 3.44 -7.29 -2.23
N GLU A 65 2.48 -6.43 -2.48
CA GLU A 65 1.25 -6.33 -1.69
C GLU A 65 0.05 -6.69 -2.55
N LEU A 66 -0.82 -7.52 -2.02
CA LEU A 66 -2.13 -7.81 -2.61
C LEU A 66 -3.21 -7.21 -1.74
N ILE A 67 -4.15 -6.51 -2.37
CA ILE A 67 -5.26 -5.83 -1.70
C ILE A 67 -6.57 -6.40 -2.24
N GLN A 68 -7.37 -6.99 -1.36
CA GLN A 68 -8.76 -7.34 -1.65
C GLN A 68 -9.67 -6.34 -0.93
N PRO A 69 -10.24 -5.36 -1.63
CA PRO A 69 -11.16 -4.41 -1.04
C PRO A 69 -12.45 -5.10 -0.60
N ILE A 70 -12.93 -4.77 0.60
CA ILE A 70 -14.21 -5.24 1.13
C ILE A 70 -15.21 -4.10 1.15
N SER A 71 -14.85 -2.95 1.74
CA SER A 71 -15.69 -1.75 1.78
C SER A 71 -14.88 -0.49 2.08
N GLY A 72 -15.44 0.66 1.73
CA GLY A 72 -14.81 1.97 1.88
C GLY A 72 -13.80 2.29 0.80
N LEU A 73 -13.52 3.58 0.59
CA LEU A 73 -12.57 4.08 -0.40
C LEU A 73 -12.84 3.54 -1.83
N GLU A 74 -14.10 3.51 -2.24
CA GLU A 74 -14.51 2.92 -3.52
C GLU A 74 -13.82 3.56 -4.73
N ASP A 75 -13.59 4.87 -4.71
CA ASP A 75 -12.90 5.60 -5.77
C ASP A 75 -11.38 5.35 -5.79
N ILE A 76 -10.82 4.80 -4.72
CA ILE A 76 -9.39 4.49 -4.59
C ILE A 76 -9.12 3.00 -4.81
N TYR A 77 -9.94 2.12 -4.24
CA TYR A 77 -9.77 0.67 -4.35
C TYR A 77 -10.80 -0.01 -5.24
N GLY A 78 -12.10 0.14 -4.92
CA GLY A 78 -13.17 -0.58 -5.59
C GLY A 78 -13.25 -0.30 -7.11
N ALA A 79 -13.02 0.95 -7.51
CA ALA A 79 -12.99 1.36 -8.91
C ALA A 79 -11.92 0.66 -9.76
N TYR A 80 -10.90 0.07 -9.13
CA TYR A 80 -9.80 -0.64 -9.79
C TYR A 80 -9.93 -2.17 -9.69
N MET A 81 -11.05 -2.66 -9.16
CA MET A 81 -11.29 -4.09 -9.05
C MET A 81 -11.27 -4.75 -10.43
N PRO A 82 -10.41 -5.76 -10.67
CA PRO A 82 -10.45 -6.53 -11.91
C PRO A 82 -11.78 -7.23 -12.11
N LYS A 83 -12.16 -7.47 -13.35
CA LYS A 83 -13.39 -8.19 -13.70
C LYS A 83 -13.25 -9.71 -13.60
N ASP A 84 -12.03 -10.18 -13.53
CA ASP A 84 -11.63 -11.59 -13.48
C ASP A 84 -10.59 -11.82 -12.37
N ASP A 85 -9.91 -12.96 -12.39
CA ASP A 85 -8.87 -13.31 -11.43
C ASP A 85 -7.48 -12.68 -11.74
N SER A 86 -7.40 -11.78 -12.73
CA SER A 86 -6.18 -11.02 -13.00
C SER A 86 -5.92 -9.99 -11.87
N LEU A 87 -4.68 -9.52 -11.80
CA LEU A 87 -4.27 -8.49 -10.87
C LEU A 87 -4.31 -7.12 -11.55
N ALA A 88 -4.80 -6.10 -10.85
CA ALA A 88 -4.75 -4.72 -11.30
C ALA A 88 -3.67 -3.95 -10.52
N PHE A 89 -2.64 -3.44 -11.21
CA PHE A 89 -1.64 -2.59 -10.60
C PHE A 89 -2.28 -1.36 -9.97
N HIS A 90 -1.88 -1.03 -8.75
CA HIS A 90 -2.50 0.06 -7.99
C HIS A 90 -1.51 1.14 -7.57
N HIS A 91 -0.45 0.80 -6.88
CA HIS A 91 0.52 1.77 -6.38
C HIS A 91 1.92 1.20 -6.20
N THR A 92 2.87 2.10 -6.03
CA THR A 92 4.19 1.80 -5.46
C THR A 92 4.30 2.40 -4.08
N CYS A 93 5.03 1.76 -3.18
CA CYS A 93 5.25 2.26 -1.83
C CYS A 93 6.71 2.66 -1.61
N VAL A 94 6.87 3.84 -1.01
CA VAL A 94 8.15 4.42 -0.61
C VAL A 94 8.31 4.28 0.90
N ARG A 95 9.42 3.76 1.36
CA ARG A 95 9.74 3.77 2.79
C ARG A 95 10.16 5.16 3.24
N VAL A 96 9.57 5.63 4.32
CA VAL A 96 9.89 6.91 4.97
C VAL A 96 10.69 6.64 6.24
N ASP A 97 11.85 7.26 6.36
CA ASP A 97 12.73 7.10 7.53
C ASP A 97 12.39 8.08 8.68
N ASP A 98 11.85 9.25 8.35
CA ASP A 98 11.44 10.28 9.32
C ASP A 98 10.04 10.79 8.94
N TRP A 99 9.03 10.35 9.68
CA TRP A 99 7.64 10.69 9.41
C TRP A 99 7.33 12.17 9.60
N ASP A 100 7.92 12.81 10.64
CA ASP A 100 7.66 14.21 10.94
C ASP A 100 8.26 15.12 9.86
N LEU A 101 9.46 14.80 9.40
CA LEU A 101 10.09 15.49 8.27
C LEU A 101 9.27 15.32 7.00
N PHE A 102 8.87 14.09 6.67
CA PHE A 102 8.03 13.81 5.53
C PHE A 102 6.71 14.61 5.58
N ARG A 103 6.02 14.62 6.71
CA ARG A 103 4.74 15.35 6.86
C ARG A 103 4.89 16.87 6.70
N ARG A 104 6.00 17.47 7.08
CA ARG A 104 6.27 18.89 6.83
C ARG A 104 6.48 19.23 5.35
N ASP A 105 7.00 18.26 4.61
CA ASP A 105 7.42 18.46 3.23
C ASP A 105 6.43 17.93 2.19
N VAL A 106 5.57 16.99 2.56
CA VAL A 106 4.64 16.34 1.63
C VAL A 106 3.68 17.31 0.95
N GLU A 107 3.27 18.38 1.62
CA GLU A 107 2.35 19.38 1.06
C GLU A 107 3.01 20.33 0.05
N LYS A 108 4.35 20.34 -0.03
CA LYS A 108 5.11 21.16 -1.00
C LYS A 108 5.20 20.52 -2.39
N GLN A 109 4.81 19.25 -2.51
CA GLN A 109 4.84 18.52 -3.77
C GLN A 109 3.49 18.66 -4.52
N PRO A 110 3.44 18.39 -5.86
CA PRO A 110 2.29 18.75 -6.69
C PRO A 110 1.11 17.78 -6.61
N TYR A 111 1.26 16.58 -6.01
CA TYR A 111 0.19 15.58 -5.98
C TYR A 111 -0.74 15.78 -4.80
N PRO A 112 -2.08 15.71 -4.98
CA PRO A 112 -3.00 15.82 -3.86
C PRO A 112 -2.90 14.59 -2.95
N ILE A 113 -3.07 14.80 -1.65
CA ILE A 113 -3.24 13.71 -0.68
C ILE A 113 -4.58 13.03 -0.95
N ALA A 114 -4.56 11.72 -1.22
CA ALA A 114 -5.76 10.93 -1.40
C ALA A 114 -6.37 10.51 -0.06
N PHE A 115 -5.55 9.96 0.81
CA PHE A 115 -5.91 9.64 2.20
C PHE A 115 -4.65 9.29 3.00
N GLU A 116 -4.80 9.25 4.32
CA GLU A 116 -3.74 8.85 5.24
C GLU A 116 -4.32 8.07 6.42
N GLY A 117 -3.50 7.24 7.03
CA GLY A 117 -3.89 6.41 8.16
C GLY A 117 -2.71 6.04 9.04
N GLY A 118 -3.01 5.15 10.00
CA GLY A 118 -2.07 4.75 11.01
C GLY A 118 -2.31 5.49 12.32
N ASN A 119 -1.93 4.85 13.41
CA ASN A 119 -2.15 5.33 14.76
C ASN A 119 -0.92 5.11 15.65
N GLY A 120 0.28 5.16 15.03
CA GLY A 120 1.52 4.82 15.69
C GLY A 120 1.59 3.36 16.17
N PRO A 121 2.74 2.73 16.07
CA PRO A 121 3.96 3.33 15.54
C PRO A 121 4.03 3.40 14.01
N ASN A 122 3.07 2.80 13.29
CA ASN A 122 3.03 2.73 11.83
C ASN A 122 2.16 3.86 11.26
N TYR A 123 2.64 4.50 10.20
CA TYR A 123 1.89 5.54 9.48
C TYR A 123 1.97 5.28 7.98
N PHE A 124 0.92 5.67 7.25
CA PHE A 124 0.93 5.65 5.80
C PHE A 124 0.15 6.84 5.22
N LEU A 125 0.51 7.23 4.00
CA LEU A 125 -0.14 8.31 3.27
C LEU A 125 -0.09 8.01 1.77
N TYR A 126 -1.22 8.22 1.08
CA TYR A 126 -1.32 8.07 -0.37
C TYR A 126 -1.40 9.42 -1.06
N LEU A 127 -0.60 9.59 -2.11
CA LEU A 127 -0.71 10.69 -3.05
C LEU A 127 -1.38 10.22 -4.34
N ASP A 128 -2.25 11.04 -4.88
CA ASP A 128 -2.88 10.78 -6.18
C ASP A 128 -1.98 11.26 -7.33
N ALA A 129 -1.13 10.38 -7.83
CA ALA A 129 -0.24 10.64 -8.95
C ALA A 129 -0.78 10.06 -10.28
N ARG A 130 -2.04 9.62 -10.34
CA ARG A 130 -2.62 8.96 -11.51
C ARG A 130 -2.56 9.79 -12.79
N LYS A 131 -2.70 11.11 -12.70
CA LYS A 131 -2.67 12.00 -13.87
C LYS A 131 -1.30 12.09 -14.55
N THR A 132 -0.23 11.78 -13.83
CA THR A 132 1.15 11.89 -14.34
C THR A 132 1.85 10.54 -14.39
N LEU A 133 1.81 9.78 -13.30
CA LEU A 133 2.50 8.48 -13.20
C LEU A 133 1.59 7.29 -13.51
N GLY A 134 0.27 7.51 -13.62
CA GLY A 134 -0.70 6.46 -13.91
C GLY A 134 -1.10 5.61 -12.71
N HIS A 135 -0.61 5.90 -11.50
CA HIS A 135 -0.89 5.15 -10.29
C HIS A 135 -0.85 6.04 -9.04
N PHE A 136 -1.28 5.49 -7.90
CA PHE A 136 -1.05 6.14 -6.60
C PHE A 136 0.39 5.94 -6.13
N LEU A 137 0.84 6.83 -5.25
CA LEU A 137 2.07 6.68 -4.50
C LEU A 137 1.73 6.52 -3.03
N GLU A 138 2.17 5.44 -2.41
CA GLU A 138 2.10 5.27 -0.97
C GLU A 138 3.43 5.64 -0.32
N TYR A 139 3.36 6.23 0.85
CA TYR A 139 4.47 6.47 1.75
C TYR A 139 4.18 5.78 3.07
N ALA A 140 5.06 4.90 3.49
CA ALA A 140 4.90 4.13 4.72
C ALA A 140 6.08 4.35 5.66
N TYR A 141 5.76 4.68 6.91
CA TYR A 141 6.71 4.70 8.01
C TYR A 141 6.51 3.45 8.86
N LEU A 142 7.56 2.68 8.97
CA LEU A 142 7.64 1.50 9.83
C LEU A 142 8.91 1.64 10.67
N PRO A 143 8.81 1.61 12.01
CA PRO A 143 9.99 1.52 12.87
C PRO A 143 10.89 0.36 12.46
N ASP A 144 12.19 0.49 12.66
CA ASP A 144 13.18 -0.48 12.20
C ASP A 144 12.91 -1.91 12.67
N GLU A 145 12.41 -2.08 13.89
CA GLU A 145 12.06 -3.41 14.40
C GLU A 145 10.89 -4.02 13.62
N ILE A 146 9.84 -3.24 13.36
CA ILE A 146 8.69 -3.70 12.58
C ILE A 146 9.09 -3.93 11.12
N TRP A 147 9.92 -3.07 10.56
CA TRP A 147 10.48 -3.24 9.22
C TRP A 147 11.20 -4.58 9.07
N LYS A 148 12.11 -4.89 9.99
CA LYS A 148 12.84 -6.17 10.00
C LYS A 148 11.92 -7.37 10.22
N MET A 149 10.95 -7.26 11.14
CA MET A 149 9.95 -8.32 11.39
C MET A 149 9.08 -8.59 10.15
N SER A 150 8.76 -7.56 9.36
CA SER A 150 8.00 -7.70 8.12
C SER A 150 8.81 -8.31 6.97
N GLY A 151 10.10 -8.54 7.15
CA GLY A 151 11.02 -9.09 6.14
C GLY A 151 11.90 -8.05 5.45
N GLY A 152 11.82 -6.78 5.81
CA GLY A 152 12.71 -5.72 5.32
C GLY A 152 14.17 -5.91 5.75
N ARG A 153 15.11 -5.45 4.92
CA ARG A 153 16.56 -5.52 5.15
C ARG A 153 17.20 -4.14 5.17
#